data_718f963547778d452664f697fd2ad4f2
#
_entry.id   718f963547778d452664f697fd2ad4f2
#
_cell.length_a   1.000
_cell.length_b   1.000
_cell.length_c   1.000
_cell.angle_alpha   90.00
_cell.angle_beta   90.00
_cell.angle_gamma   90.00
#
_symmetry.space_group_name_H-M   'P 1'
#
loop_
_entity.id
_entity.type
_entity.pdbx_description
1 polymer ?
#
loop_
_entity_poly.entity_id
_entity_poly.type
_entity_poly.pdbx_seq_one_letter_code
_entity_poly.pdbx_strand_id
1 'polypeptide(L)'
;DGIIAAELQAFWQEASPTVYFDRLILGQSSDKAIESLWGKPAGTVEVHADTDLLDLAWNTPGTWAIIPFEEIQPRWKVIALDEQSPLHKDFMPESYPLRVPISLVAVDSKPTDAIAESLKPNLAQTNRDADKLATVILTGVTALVRGTAREMEKLGITRPAEVIGPALRDADILHISNEVPFAENCGEPAPQNIDKLIFCSKDEYVELLKVVGTDVVELTGDHFEDW
;
A
#
# COMPACT_ATOMS: atom_id res chain seq x y z
N ASP A 1 -8.22 -4.53 -2.85
CA ASP A 1 -8.81 -4.48 -4.19
C ASP A 1 -7.75 -4.86 -5.23
N GLY A 2 -8.10 -5.75 -6.15
CA GLY A 2 -7.20 -6.22 -7.18
C GLY A 2 -7.96 -6.68 -8.42
N ILE A 3 -7.23 -6.94 -9.49
CA ILE A 3 -7.73 -7.53 -10.72
C ILE A 3 -6.83 -8.70 -11.11
N ILE A 4 -7.38 -9.67 -11.82
CA ILE A 4 -6.59 -10.75 -12.41
C ILE A 4 -5.92 -10.25 -13.70
N ALA A 5 -4.63 -10.51 -13.86
CA ALA A 5 -3.86 -10.08 -15.03
C ALA A 5 -4.49 -10.51 -16.35
N ALA A 6 -5.04 -11.73 -16.40
CA ALA A 6 -5.72 -12.25 -17.57
C ALA A 6 -6.92 -11.40 -18.01
N GLU A 7 -7.65 -10.76 -17.09
CA GLU A 7 -8.77 -9.88 -17.43
C GLU A 7 -8.28 -8.55 -18.03
N LEU A 8 -7.23 -7.97 -17.46
CA LEU A 8 -6.60 -6.77 -18.04
C LEU A 8 -6.01 -7.07 -19.41
N GLN A 9 -5.38 -8.23 -19.59
CA GLN A 9 -4.82 -8.67 -20.86
C GLN A 9 -5.92 -8.96 -21.91
N ALA A 10 -7.02 -9.58 -21.52
CA ALA A 10 -8.17 -9.81 -22.42
C ALA A 10 -8.81 -8.49 -22.88
N PHE A 11 -8.90 -7.49 -21.99
CA PHE A 11 -9.30 -6.14 -22.40
C PHE A 11 -8.32 -5.56 -23.42
N TRP A 12 -7.01 -5.67 -23.17
CA TRP A 12 -5.98 -5.16 -24.07
C TRP A 12 -5.98 -5.85 -25.43
N GLN A 13 -5.95 -7.19 -25.46
CA GLN A 13 -5.74 -7.97 -26.69
C GLN A 13 -7.00 -8.26 -27.47
N GLU A 14 -8.17 -8.33 -26.83
CA GLU A 14 -9.42 -8.81 -27.40
C GLU A 14 -10.56 -7.78 -27.31
N ALA A 15 -10.32 -6.62 -26.71
CA ALA A 15 -11.36 -5.63 -26.39
C ALA A 15 -12.51 -6.23 -25.53
N SER A 16 -12.20 -7.22 -24.71
CA SER A 16 -13.18 -7.86 -23.83
C SER A 16 -13.70 -6.84 -22.81
N PRO A 17 -15.03 -6.75 -22.59
CA PRO A 17 -15.58 -5.82 -21.61
C PRO A 17 -15.13 -6.21 -20.19
N THR A 18 -14.93 -5.20 -19.35
CA THR A 18 -14.60 -5.39 -17.93
C THR A 18 -15.57 -4.62 -17.05
N VAL A 19 -15.73 -5.09 -15.81
CA VAL A 19 -16.53 -4.41 -14.77
C VAL A 19 -15.68 -3.51 -13.86
N TYR A 20 -14.35 -3.50 -14.03
CA TYR A 20 -13.43 -2.83 -13.14
C TYR A 20 -13.19 -1.37 -13.51
N PHE A 21 -13.24 -1.04 -14.79
CA PHE A 21 -13.01 0.32 -15.28
C PHE A 21 -13.78 0.59 -16.58
N ASP A 22 -14.04 1.87 -16.84
CA ASP A 22 -14.70 2.34 -18.07
C ASP A 22 -13.67 2.79 -19.12
N ARG A 23 -12.51 3.26 -18.68
CA ARG A 23 -11.42 3.77 -19.51
C ARG A 23 -10.08 3.24 -19.03
N LEU A 24 -9.22 2.89 -19.99
CA LEU A 24 -7.81 2.62 -19.76
C LEU A 24 -6.96 3.68 -20.48
N ILE A 25 -6.10 4.36 -19.73
CA ILE A 25 -5.18 5.37 -20.26
C ILE A 25 -3.72 4.96 -20.02
N LEU A 26 -2.84 5.39 -20.90
CA LEU A 26 -1.39 5.21 -20.78
C LEU A 26 -0.66 6.52 -21.02
N GLY A 27 0.52 6.64 -20.44
CA GLY A 27 1.48 7.67 -20.78
C GLY A 27 2.25 7.35 -22.07
N GLN A 28 2.71 8.38 -22.76
CA GLN A 28 3.54 8.21 -23.96
C GLN A 28 4.82 7.40 -23.68
N SER A 29 5.36 7.48 -22.47
CA SER A 29 6.52 6.70 -22.04
C SER A 29 6.23 5.20 -21.95
N SER A 30 5.02 4.82 -21.55
CA SER A 30 4.60 3.43 -21.31
C SER A 30 4.03 2.73 -22.55
N ASP A 31 3.52 3.49 -23.50
CA ASP A 31 2.78 2.98 -24.67
C ASP A 31 3.56 1.87 -25.40
N LYS A 32 4.77 2.18 -25.89
CA LYS A 32 5.61 1.22 -26.60
C LYS A 32 6.09 0.06 -25.72
N ALA A 33 6.26 0.30 -24.43
CA ALA A 33 6.69 -0.73 -23.49
C ALA A 33 5.59 -1.78 -23.31
N ILE A 34 4.34 -1.37 -23.12
CA ILE A 34 3.20 -2.29 -23.01
C ILE A 34 2.85 -2.91 -24.36
N GLU A 35 2.96 -2.18 -25.47
CA GLU A 35 2.86 -2.79 -26.81
C GLU A 35 3.91 -3.89 -27.04
N SER A 36 5.11 -3.73 -26.54
CA SER A 36 6.15 -4.78 -26.65
C SER A 36 5.84 -6.02 -25.80
N LEU A 37 5.10 -5.85 -24.72
CA LEU A 37 4.72 -6.92 -23.81
C LEU A 37 3.49 -7.71 -24.32
N TRP A 38 2.45 -7.00 -24.78
CA TRP A 38 1.15 -7.59 -25.11
C TRP A 38 0.72 -7.41 -26.57
N GLY A 39 1.53 -6.76 -27.40
CA GLY A 39 1.15 -6.38 -28.76
C GLY A 39 0.31 -5.11 -28.78
N LYS A 40 -0.16 -4.73 -29.98
CA LYS A 40 -1.04 -3.57 -30.12
C LYS A 40 -2.38 -3.82 -29.45
N PRO A 41 -2.96 -2.80 -28.79
CA PRO A 41 -4.26 -2.96 -28.17
C PRO A 41 -5.36 -3.15 -29.24
N ALA A 42 -6.27 -4.08 -28.99
CA ALA A 42 -7.50 -4.25 -29.76
C ALA A 42 -8.64 -3.39 -29.20
N GLY A 43 -8.61 -3.11 -27.89
CA GLY A 43 -9.55 -2.26 -27.21
C GLY A 43 -9.23 -0.77 -27.33
N THR A 44 -10.15 0.07 -26.86
CA THR A 44 -9.93 1.51 -26.80
C THR A 44 -9.02 1.84 -25.63
N VAL A 45 -7.74 2.07 -25.92
CA VAL A 45 -6.74 2.56 -25.00
C VAL A 45 -6.32 3.96 -25.44
N GLU A 46 -6.32 4.89 -24.51
CA GLU A 46 -6.01 6.27 -24.81
C GLU A 46 -4.57 6.60 -24.35
N VAL A 47 -3.78 7.20 -25.24
CA VAL A 47 -2.41 7.61 -24.92
C VAL A 47 -2.36 9.12 -24.74
N HIS A 48 -1.87 9.55 -23.58
CA HIS A 48 -1.77 10.96 -23.20
C HIS A 48 -0.34 11.34 -22.81
N ALA A 49 -0.08 12.63 -22.62
CA ALA A 49 1.16 13.06 -21.99
C ALA A 49 1.24 12.52 -20.55
N ASP A 50 2.41 12.04 -20.14
CA ASP A 50 2.59 11.42 -18.81
C ASP A 50 2.16 12.38 -17.67
N THR A 51 2.39 13.69 -17.84
CA THR A 51 1.99 14.72 -16.89
C THR A 51 0.49 14.87 -16.67
N ASP A 52 -0.32 14.43 -17.64
CA ASP A 52 -1.77 14.66 -17.63
C ASP A 52 -2.55 13.50 -17.04
N LEU A 53 -1.93 12.32 -16.94
CA LEU A 53 -2.61 11.06 -16.56
C LEU A 53 -3.29 11.15 -15.20
N LEU A 54 -2.61 11.70 -14.21
CA LEU A 54 -3.14 11.77 -12.85
C LEU A 54 -4.39 12.64 -12.78
N ASP A 55 -4.37 13.81 -13.41
CA ASP A 55 -5.51 14.72 -13.39
C ASP A 55 -6.67 14.19 -14.24
N LEU A 56 -6.39 13.52 -15.37
CA LEU A 56 -7.41 12.84 -16.16
C LEU A 56 -8.10 11.73 -15.35
N ALA A 57 -7.33 10.85 -14.71
CA ALA A 57 -7.89 9.77 -13.90
C ALA A 57 -8.64 10.29 -12.68
N TRP A 58 -8.11 11.31 -12.00
CA TRP A 58 -8.73 11.91 -10.83
C TRP A 58 -10.09 12.57 -11.12
N ASN A 59 -10.18 13.27 -12.25
CA ASN A 59 -11.37 14.01 -12.62
C ASN A 59 -12.40 13.18 -13.40
N THR A 60 -12.07 11.94 -13.79
CA THR A 60 -12.95 11.06 -14.55
C THR A 60 -13.09 9.71 -13.84
N PRO A 61 -14.11 9.53 -12.99
CA PRO A 61 -14.37 8.27 -12.32
C PRO A 61 -14.41 7.10 -13.31
N GLY A 62 -13.96 5.91 -12.87
CA GLY A 62 -13.88 4.73 -13.73
C GLY A 62 -12.66 4.71 -14.66
N THR A 63 -11.76 5.70 -14.59
CA THR A 63 -10.52 5.72 -15.37
C THR A 63 -9.39 5.03 -14.62
N TRP A 64 -8.76 4.05 -15.27
CA TRP A 64 -7.53 3.40 -14.82
C TRP A 64 -6.36 3.78 -15.72
N ALA A 65 -5.16 3.79 -15.13
CA ALA A 65 -3.93 4.10 -15.85
C ALA A 65 -2.88 3.01 -15.65
N ILE A 66 -2.10 2.73 -16.70
CA ILE A 66 -0.84 1.99 -16.57
C ILE A 66 0.29 3.02 -16.64
N ILE A 67 1.07 3.10 -15.58
CA ILE A 67 2.17 4.07 -15.42
C ILE A 67 3.45 3.35 -14.97
N PRO A 68 4.65 3.90 -15.27
CA PRO A 68 5.89 3.41 -14.68
C PRO A 68 5.89 3.59 -13.17
N PHE A 69 6.63 2.73 -12.46
CA PHE A 69 6.70 2.76 -11.00
C PHE A 69 7.17 4.11 -10.46
N GLU A 70 8.16 4.73 -11.10
CA GLU A 70 8.74 6.02 -10.71
C GLU A 70 7.78 7.21 -10.85
N GLU A 71 6.67 7.05 -11.58
CA GLU A 71 5.64 8.08 -11.76
C GLU A 71 4.50 7.98 -10.74
N ILE A 72 4.58 7.02 -9.80
CA ILE A 72 3.58 6.89 -8.73
C ILE A 72 3.64 8.10 -7.81
N GLN A 73 2.50 8.75 -7.63
CA GLN A 73 2.29 9.88 -6.72
C GLN A 73 1.21 9.54 -5.68
N PRO A 74 1.19 10.21 -4.52
CA PRO A 74 0.27 9.88 -3.41
C PRO A 74 -1.23 9.87 -3.76
N ARG A 75 -1.64 10.57 -4.81
CA ARG A 75 -3.04 10.58 -5.28
C ARG A 75 -3.44 9.31 -6.07
N TRP A 76 -2.47 8.49 -6.50
CA TRP A 76 -2.78 7.22 -7.15
C TRP A 76 -3.23 6.17 -6.14
N LYS A 77 -4.33 5.48 -6.44
CA LYS A 77 -4.66 4.22 -5.80
C LYS A 77 -4.04 3.09 -6.65
N VAL A 78 -2.97 2.51 -6.15
CA VAL A 78 -2.33 1.37 -6.84
C VAL A 78 -3.18 0.12 -6.65
N ILE A 79 -3.54 -0.51 -7.76
CA ILE A 79 -4.35 -1.72 -7.79
C ILE A 79 -3.43 -2.94 -7.85
N ALA A 80 -3.69 -3.94 -7.02
CA ALA A 80 -2.96 -5.19 -7.09
C ALA A 80 -3.34 -5.97 -8.36
N LEU A 81 -2.35 -6.59 -8.99
CA LEU A 81 -2.51 -7.44 -10.17
C LEU A 81 -2.08 -8.86 -9.78
N ASP A 82 -2.98 -9.85 -9.88
CA ASP A 82 -2.77 -11.21 -9.36
C ASP A 82 -2.30 -11.20 -7.89
N GLU A 83 -2.98 -10.39 -7.05
CA GLU A 83 -2.65 -10.19 -5.64
C GLU A 83 -1.27 -9.55 -5.36
N GLN A 84 -0.50 -9.21 -6.40
CA GLN A 84 0.79 -8.54 -6.29
C GLN A 84 0.65 -7.02 -6.43
N SER A 85 1.31 -6.28 -5.56
CA SER A 85 1.41 -4.82 -5.67
C SER A 85 2.87 -4.38 -5.56
N PRO A 86 3.35 -3.52 -6.46
CA PRO A 86 4.72 -3.01 -6.37
C PRO A 86 4.99 -2.14 -5.14
N LEU A 87 3.95 -1.81 -4.37
CA LEU A 87 4.09 -1.10 -3.10
C LEU A 87 4.36 -2.03 -1.91
N HIS A 88 4.13 -3.34 -2.05
CA HIS A 88 4.35 -4.29 -0.97
C HIS A 88 5.82 -4.66 -0.82
N LYS A 89 6.27 -4.91 0.41
CA LYS A 89 7.67 -5.25 0.72
C LYS A 89 8.09 -6.58 0.11
N ASP A 90 7.18 -7.54 0.03
CA ASP A 90 7.37 -8.88 -0.51
C ASP A 90 7.14 -8.99 -2.03
N PHE A 91 7.01 -7.85 -2.71
CA PHE A 91 6.82 -7.81 -4.16
C PHE A 91 7.97 -8.47 -4.92
N MET A 92 7.63 -9.39 -5.83
CA MET A 92 8.57 -10.11 -6.68
C MET A 92 8.48 -9.63 -8.14
N PRO A 93 9.37 -8.75 -8.59
CA PRO A 93 9.33 -8.18 -9.94
C PRO A 93 9.36 -9.24 -11.05
N GLU A 94 10.03 -10.38 -10.81
CA GLU A 94 10.23 -11.44 -11.81
C GLU A 94 8.93 -12.10 -12.27
N SER A 95 7.94 -12.16 -11.39
CA SER A 95 6.62 -12.76 -11.65
C SER A 95 5.52 -11.75 -11.95
N TYR A 96 5.84 -10.46 -11.95
CA TYR A 96 4.81 -9.43 -12.11
C TYR A 96 4.34 -9.31 -13.57
N PRO A 97 3.04 -9.40 -13.86
CA PRO A 97 2.51 -9.44 -15.22
C PRO A 97 2.81 -8.21 -16.10
N LEU A 98 3.01 -7.04 -15.48
CA LEU A 98 3.38 -5.80 -16.18
C LEU A 98 4.90 -5.53 -16.17
N ARG A 99 5.70 -6.54 -15.90
CA ARG A 99 7.16 -6.41 -16.00
C ARG A 99 7.59 -6.31 -17.46
N VAL A 100 8.21 -5.19 -17.79
CA VAL A 100 8.78 -4.96 -19.13
C VAL A 100 10.29 -5.18 -19.06
N PRO A 101 10.85 -6.24 -19.67
CA PRO A 101 12.29 -6.47 -19.70
C PRO A 101 12.98 -5.49 -20.63
N ILE A 102 14.02 -4.82 -20.14
CA ILE A 102 14.88 -3.94 -20.96
C ILE A 102 16.22 -4.65 -21.16
N SER A 103 16.70 -4.70 -22.40
CA SER A 103 17.96 -5.32 -22.75
C SER A 103 18.90 -4.33 -23.41
N LEU A 104 20.18 -4.41 -23.07
CA LEU A 104 21.23 -3.74 -23.83
C LEU A 104 21.60 -4.59 -25.05
N VAL A 105 21.48 -4.03 -26.24
CA VAL A 105 21.86 -4.68 -27.49
C VAL A 105 23.04 -3.94 -28.11
N ALA A 106 24.10 -4.66 -28.40
CA ALA A 106 25.21 -4.11 -29.16
C ALA A 106 24.86 -4.01 -30.65
N VAL A 107 25.16 -2.88 -31.23
CA VAL A 107 24.92 -2.62 -32.68
C VAL A 107 25.99 -3.24 -33.56
N ASP A 108 27.19 -3.50 -33.03
CA ASP A 108 28.33 -4.11 -33.74
C ASP A 108 28.82 -5.35 -33.03
N SER A 109 29.23 -6.36 -33.83
CA SER A 109 29.68 -7.69 -33.39
C SER A 109 31.07 -7.74 -32.70
N LYS A 110 31.57 -6.61 -32.17
CA LYS A 110 32.83 -6.58 -31.42
C LYS A 110 32.60 -6.79 -29.93
N PRO A 111 33.59 -7.24 -29.17
CA PRO A 111 33.42 -7.92 -27.89
C PRO A 111 32.64 -7.04 -26.90
N THR A 112 31.36 -7.33 -26.85
CA THR A 112 30.37 -6.68 -26.01
C THR A 112 30.39 -7.18 -24.59
N ASP A 113 30.93 -8.38 -24.36
CA ASP A 113 30.91 -9.00 -23.03
C ASP A 113 31.69 -8.17 -22.00
N ALA A 114 32.85 -7.63 -22.36
CA ALA A 114 33.65 -6.79 -21.47
C ALA A 114 32.95 -5.44 -21.16
N ILE A 115 32.24 -4.85 -22.15
CA ILE A 115 31.51 -3.63 -21.99
C ILE A 115 30.23 -3.89 -21.17
N ALA A 116 29.52 -4.97 -21.49
CA ALA A 116 28.34 -5.38 -20.74
C ALA A 116 28.68 -5.67 -19.28
N GLU A 117 29.74 -6.40 -19.00
CA GLU A 117 30.22 -6.67 -17.63
C GLU A 117 30.63 -5.39 -16.89
N SER A 118 31.23 -4.43 -17.57
CA SER A 118 31.60 -3.13 -16.95
C SER A 118 30.39 -2.23 -16.64
N LEU A 119 29.30 -2.39 -17.39
CA LEU A 119 28.07 -1.61 -17.21
C LEU A 119 27.13 -2.22 -16.17
N LYS A 120 27.11 -3.54 -16.02
CA LYS A 120 26.22 -4.26 -15.08
C LYS A 120 26.15 -3.66 -13.68
N PRO A 121 27.27 -3.31 -13.02
CA PRO A 121 27.22 -2.74 -11.67
C PRO A 121 26.54 -1.37 -11.60
N ASN A 122 26.44 -0.68 -12.73
CA ASN A 122 25.88 0.68 -12.81
C ASN A 122 24.47 0.70 -13.40
N LEU A 123 23.94 -0.45 -13.82
CA LEU A 123 22.58 -0.55 -14.34
C LEU A 123 21.63 -0.93 -13.21
N ALA A 124 20.61 -0.12 -12.99
CA ALA A 124 19.51 -0.51 -12.13
C ALA A 124 18.86 -1.78 -12.66
N GLN A 125 18.69 -2.79 -11.80
CA GLN A 125 18.05 -4.06 -12.15
C GLN A 125 16.53 -3.90 -12.33
N THR A 126 15.98 -2.83 -11.79
CA THR A 126 14.55 -2.50 -11.83
C THR A 126 14.39 -0.98 -11.69
N ASN A 127 13.31 -0.43 -12.22
CA ASN A 127 12.90 0.95 -11.94
C ASN A 127 12.20 1.10 -10.57
N ARG A 128 11.91 -0.01 -9.88
CA ARG A 128 11.42 0.02 -8.51
C ARG A 128 12.59 0.16 -7.53
N ASP A 129 12.63 1.28 -6.86
CA ASP A 129 13.59 1.55 -5.78
C ASP A 129 12.89 1.34 -4.43
N ALA A 130 13.10 0.16 -3.83
CA ALA A 130 12.45 -0.20 -2.57
C ALA A 130 12.92 0.69 -1.40
N ASP A 131 14.12 1.25 -1.48
CA ASP A 131 14.69 2.12 -0.43
C ASP A 131 14.01 3.51 -0.40
N LYS A 132 13.25 3.83 -1.44
CA LYS A 132 12.44 5.06 -1.50
C LYS A 132 10.98 4.85 -1.10
N LEU A 133 10.60 3.64 -0.71
CA LEU A 133 9.27 3.34 -0.21
C LEU A 133 9.27 3.36 1.32
N ALA A 134 8.28 4.00 1.89
CA ALA A 134 7.96 3.90 3.31
C ALA A 134 6.46 3.68 3.47
N THR A 135 6.10 2.63 4.19
CA THR A 135 4.72 2.32 4.55
C THR A 135 4.41 2.91 5.91
N VAL A 136 3.46 3.84 5.97
CA VAL A 136 3.00 4.45 7.20
C VAL A 136 1.56 4.03 7.46
N ILE A 137 1.29 3.44 8.62
CA ILE A 137 -0.06 3.14 9.07
C ILE A 137 -0.46 4.16 10.13
N LEU A 138 -1.54 4.87 9.86
CA LEU A 138 -2.19 5.78 10.82
C LEU A 138 -3.49 5.12 11.26
N THR A 139 -3.58 4.77 12.55
CA THR A 139 -4.85 4.25 13.08
C THR A 139 -5.82 5.39 13.36
N GLY A 140 -7.10 5.06 13.38
CA GLY A 140 -8.09 5.93 14.04
C GLY A 140 -7.96 5.87 15.56
N VAL A 141 -8.92 6.48 16.26
CA VAL A 141 -8.95 6.49 17.72
C VAL A 141 -8.86 5.08 18.29
N THR A 142 -7.84 4.88 19.10
CA THR A 142 -7.61 3.66 19.87
C THR A 142 -7.92 3.95 21.34
N ALA A 143 -9.06 3.48 21.81
CA ALA A 143 -9.50 3.66 23.19
C ALA A 143 -9.56 2.29 23.88
N LEU A 144 -8.56 2.00 24.71
CA LEU A 144 -8.44 0.73 25.44
C LEU A 144 -9.28 0.81 26.73
N VAL A 145 -10.60 0.93 26.56
CA VAL A 145 -11.57 1.17 27.63
C VAL A 145 -12.82 0.31 27.44
N ARG A 146 -13.71 0.33 28.42
CA ARG A 146 -15.05 -0.28 28.36
C ARG A 146 -15.03 -1.75 27.92
N GLY A 147 -15.79 -2.08 26.87
CA GLY A 147 -15.93 -3.44 26.35
C GLY A 147 -14.60 -3.99 25.83
N THR A 148 -13.81 -3.18 25.14
CA THR A 148 -12.48 -3.56 24.64
C THR A 148 -11.56 -3.95 25.80
N ALA A 149 -11.42 -3.10 26.78
CA ALA A 149 -10.60 -3.37 27.97
C ALA A 149 -11.07 -4.62 28.73
N ARG A 150 -12.38 -4.78 28.90
CA ARG A 150 -12.94 -5.97 29.57
C ARG A 150 -12.62 -7.26 28.82
N GLU A 151 -12.74 -7.29 27.52
CA GLU A 151 -12.38 -8.47 26.73
C GLU A 151 -10.87 -8.71 26.74
N MET A 152 -10.04 -7.65 26.78
CA MET A 152 -8.60 -7.77 26.96
C MET A 152 -8.25 -8.40 28.31
N GLU A 153 -8.85 -7.96 29.42
CA GLU A 153 -8.62 -8.55 30.75
C GLU A 153 -9.09 -10.00 30.83
N LYS A 154 -10.18 -10.33 30.18
CA LYS A 154 -10.75 -11.68 30.18
C LYS A 154 -9.98 -12.68 29.30
N LEU A 155 -9.52 -12.25 28.14
CA LEU A 155 -8.93 -13.12 27.10
C LEU A 155 -7.41 -12.95 26.97
N GLY A 156 -6.83 -11.96 27.63
CA GLY A 156 -5.43 -11.56 27.54
C GLY A 156 -5.28 -10.18 26.89
N ILE A 157 -4.43 -9.34 27.52
CA ILE A 157 -4.22 -7.93 27.12
C ILE A 157 -3.77 -7.82 25.65
N THR A 158 -2.96 -8.75 25.18
CA THR A 158 -2.43 -8.77 23.81
C THR A 158 -3.32 -9.50 22.79
N ARG A 159 -4.45 -10.04 23.24
CA ARG A 159 -5.38 -10.79 22.37
C ARG A 159 -5.79 -10.05 21.10
N PRO A 160 -6.08 -8.74 21.09
CA PRO A 160 -6.41 -8.02 19.87
C PRO A 160 -5.29 -8.05 18.81
N ALA A 161 -4.02 -8.16 19.22
CA ALA A 161 -2.87 -8.23 18.33
C ALA A 161 -2.76 -9.55 17.53
N GLU A 162 -3.45 -10.61 17.94
CA GLU A 162 -3.33 -11.91 17.26
C GLU A 162 -3.83 -11.86 15.81
N VAL A 163 -4.84 -11.07 15.53
CA VAL A 163 -5.43 -10.95 14.18
C VAL A 163 -4.82 -9.78 13.42
N ILE A 164 -4.84 -8.58 13.99
CA ILE A 164 -4.43 -7.36 13.26
C ILE A 164 -2.93 -7.08 13.38
N GLY A 165 -2.27 -7.58 14.41
CA GLY A 165 -0.87 -7.29 14.70
C GLY A 165 0.10 -7.59 13.54
N PRO A 166 -0.02 -8.70 12.81
CA PRO A 166 0.84 -8.96 11.65
C PRO A 166 0.79 -7.84 10.60
N ALA A 167 -0.43 -7.38 10.26
CA ALA A 167 -0.60 -6.29 9.28
C ALA A 167 -0.06 -4.95 9.80
N LEU A 168 -0.22 -4.66 11.09
CA LEU A 168 0.29 -3.43 11.70
C LEU A 168 1.83 -3.42 11.75
N ARG A 169 2.45 -4.54 12.09
CA ARG A 169 3.92 -4.68 12.16
C ARG A 169 4.61 -4.68 10.80
N ASP A 170 3.87 -4.83 9.72
CA ASP A 170 4.42 -4.75 8.36
C ASP A 170 4.74 -3.30 7.93
N ALA A 171 4.18 -2.31 8.62
CA ALA A 171 4.50 -0.91 8.39
C ALA A 171 5.96 -0.58 8.76
N ASP A 172 6.53 0.44 8.11
CA ASP A 172 7.80 1.04 8.51
C ASP A 172 7.60 2.01 9.67
N ILE A 173 6.43 2.63 9.74
CA ILE A 173 6.00 3.49 10.84
C ILE A 173 4.55 3.17 11.17
N LEU A 174 4.31 2.73 12.39
CA LEU A 174 2.97 2.57 12.96
C LEU A 174 2.66 3.70 13.94
N HIS A 175 1.72 4.54 13.57
CA HIS A 175 1.18 5.61 14.43
C HIS A 175 -0.16 5.17 15.02
N ILE A 176 -0.26 5.22 16.34
CA ILE A 176 -1.50 4.94 17.08
C ILE A 176 -2.04 6.26 17.65
N SER A 177 -3.25 6.62 17.31
CA SER A 177 -3.97 7.72 17.97
C SER A 177 -4.63 7.18 19.25
N ASN A 178 -4.05 7.49 20.43
CA ASN A 178 -4.57 7.06 21.71
C ASN A 178 -5.22 8.24 22.44
N GLU A 179 -6.52 8.29 22.39
CA GLU A 179 -7.32 9.40 22.90
C GLU A 179 -7.43 9.44 24.43
N VAL A 180 -7.21 8.30 25.10
CA VAL A 180 -7.49 8.13 26.51
C VAL A 180 -6.20 8.02 27.32
N PRO A 181 -6.06 8.71 28.48
CA PRO A 181 -4.86 8.64 29.29
C PRO A 181 -4.62 7.25 29.88
N PHE A 182 -3.37 6.87 30.02
CA PHE A 182 -2.97 5.74 30.85
C PHE A 182 -2.79 6.24 32.29
N ALA A 183 -3.32 5.46 33.26
CA ALA A 183 -3.25 5.84 34.65
C ALA A 183 -3.14 4.63 35.59
N GLU A 184 -2.19 4.69 36.54
CA GLU A 184 -1.92 3.63 37.51
C GLU A 184 -3.16 3.25 38.33
N ASN A 185 -3.98 4.24 38.69
CA ASN A 185 -5.18 4.05 39.50
C ASN A 185 -6.47 3.92 38.67
N CYS A 186 -6.37 3.60 37.38
CA CYS A 186 -7.54 3.36 36.56
C CYS A 186 -8.31 2.14 37.08
N GLY A 187 -9.58 2.31 37.34
CA GLY A 187 -10.45 1.28 37.90
C GLY A 187 -10.77 0.14 36.93
N GLU A 188 -11.61 -0.80 37.38
CA GLU A 188 -12.08 -1.88 36.53
C GLU A 188 -12.86 -1.33 35.30
N PRO A 189 -12.70 -1.96 34.11
CA PRO A 189 -13.39 -1.52 32.91
C PRO A 189 -14.91 -1.57 33.08
N ALA A 190 -15.52 -0.39 33.24
CA ALA A 190 -16.95 -0.28 33.42
C ALA A 190 -17.70 -0.86 32.22
N PRO A 191 -18.84 -1.54 32.41
CA PRO A 191 -19.79 -1.78 31.35
C PRO A 191 -20.22 -0.42 30.77
N GLN A 192 -20.77 -0.43 29.56
CA GLN A 192 -21.24 0.79 28.91
C GLN A 192 -22.15 1.59 29.85
N ASN A 193 -21.56 2.53 30.57
CA ASN A 193 -22.29 3.50 31.37
C ASN A 193 -22.29 4.83 30.59
N ILE A 194 -23.44 5.16 30.05
CA ILE A 194 -23.64 6.39 29.28
C ILE A 194 -23.71 7.65 30.19
N ASP A 195 -23.77 7.48 31.51
CA ASP A 195 -23.95 8.60 32.44
C ASP A 195 -22.63 9.32 32.78
N LYS A 196 -21.49 8.67 32.52
CA LYS A 196 -20.14 9.24 32.68
C LYS A 196 -19.26 8.93 31.48
N LEU A 197 -18.86 9.94 30.76
CA LEU A 197 -17.92 9.86 29.64
C LEU A 197 -16.51 10.29 30.10
N ILE A 198 -16.04 9.69 31.18
CA ILE A 198 -14.70 9.89 31.73
C ILE A 198 -13.99 8.55 31.65
N PHE A 199 -12.85 8.53 31.00
CA PHE A 199 -12.13 7.29 30.67
C PHE A 199 -10.68 7.34 31.12
N CYS A 200 -10.17 6.18 31.46
CA CYS A 200 -8.74 5.90 31.59
C CYS A 200 -8.44 4.48 31.12
N SER A 201 -7.23 4.24 30.72
CA SER A 201 -6.66 2.91 30.44
C SER A 201 -5.69 2.52 31.55
N LYS A 202 -5.67 1.24 31.96
CA LYS A 202 -4.66 0.75 32.89
C LYS A 202 -3.28 0.77 32.23
N ASP A 203 -2.23 1.06 32.98
CA ASP A 203 -0.85 1.13 32.47
C ASP A 203 -0.41 -0.15 31.76
N GLU A 204 -0.87 -1.31 32.25
CA GLU A 204 -0.56 -2.62 31.66
C GLU A 204 -1.05 -2.78 30.21
N TYR A 205 -2.05 -2.00 29.76
CA TYR A 205 -2.56 -2.08 28.39
C TYR A 205 -1.57 -1.51 27.36
N VAL A 206 -0.56 -0.77 27.78
CA VAL A 206 0.58 -0.33 26.93
C VAL A 206 1.26 -1.54 26.29
N GLU A 207 1.18 -2.72 26.90
CA GLU A 207 1.74 -3.94 26.32
C GLU A 207 1.12 -4.32 24.97
N LEU A 208 -0.17 -4.05 24.77
CA LEU A 208 -0.81 -4.23 23.46
C LEU A 208 -0.17 -3.35 22.39
N LEU A 209 0.10 -2.07 22.71
CA LEU A 209 0.74 -1.14 21.79
C LEU A 209 2.15 -1.58 21.39
N LYS A 210 2.91 -2.12 22.33
CA LYS A 210 4.25 -2.69 22.06
C LYS A 210 4.17 -3.91 21.15
N VAL A 211 3.24 -4.83 21.44
CA VAL A 211 3.10 -6.09 20.67
C VAL A 211 2.65 -5.84 19.24
N VAL A 212 1.85 -4.82 18.98
CA VAL A 212 1.49 -4.46 17.60
C VAL A 212 2.60 -3.70 16.86
N GLY A 213 3.71 -3.36 17.52
CA GLY A 213 4.86 -2.71 16.88
C GLY A 213 4.74 -1.19 16.75
N THR A 214 4.10 -0.53 17.72
CA THR A 214 3.88 0.92 17.67
C THR A 214 5.18 1.71 17.75
N ASP A 215 5.40 2.63 16.80
CA ASP A 215 6.52 3.56 16.77
C ASP A 215 6.14 4.91 17.38
N VAL A 216 4.92 5.37 17.14
CA VAL A 216 4.42 6.67 17.60
C VAL A 216 3.06 6.50 18.24
N VAL A 217 2.91 7.02 19.45
CA VAL A 217 1.62 7.15 20.12
C VAL A 217 1.26 8.62 20.22
N GLU A 218 0.18 9.01 19.58
CA GLU A 218 -0.43 10.31 19.79
C GLU A 218 -1.31 10.27 21.05
N LEU A 219 -1.07 11.18 21.98
CA LEU A 219 -1.81 11.33 23.22
C LEU A 219 -2.66 12.61 23.21
N THR A 220 -3.51 12.72 22.21
CA THR A 220 -4.43 13.85 22.04
C THR A 220 -5.85 13.36 21.85
N GLY A 221 -6.81 14.25 21.98
CA GLY A 221 -8.22 13.91 21.87
C GLY A 221 -9.02 14.56 22.99
N ASP A 222 -10.32 14.44 22.95
CA ASP A 222 -11.23 15.06 23.90
C ASP A 222 -11.28 14.33 25.27
N HIS A 223 -10.69 13.13 25.35
CA HIS A 223 -10.59 12.35 26.57
C HIS A 223 -9.18 12.33 27.21
N PHE A 224 -8.23 13.07 26.65
CA PHE A 224 -6.85 13.06 27.15
C PHE A 224 -6.71 13.56 28.60
N GLU A 225 -7.56 14.49 29.02
CA GLU A 225 -7.56 15.09 30.38
C GLU A 225 -8.63 14.49 31.30
N ASP A 226 -9.18 13.34 30.99
CA ASP A 226 -10.26 12.72 31.79
C ASP A 226 -9.77 12.19 33.16
N TRP A 227 -8.44 11.97 33.32
CA TRP A 227 -7.89 11.34 34.52
C TRP A 227 -6.61 12.00 35.02
#